data_4721cdd7811ea11d19a5315d7e1471fb
#
_entry.id   4721cdd7811ea11d19a5315d7e1471fb
#
_cell.length_a   1.000
_cell.length_b   1.000
_cell.length_c   1.000
_cell.angle_alpha   90.00
_cell.angle_beta   90.00
_cell.angle_gamma   90.00
#
_symmetry.space_group_name_H-M   'P 1'
#
loop_
_entity.id
_entity.type
_entity.pdbx_description
1 polymer ?
#
loop_
_entity_poly.entity_id
_entity_poly.type
_entity_poly.pdbx_seq_one_letter_code
_entity_poly.pdbx_strand_id
1 'polypeptide(L)'
;MKNINYYQNIKELDFYNNKLYFLNNELYDNENDNSIVLCTSINGLNFLFMGDASTDVENNLLSTYNIQNISALKVGHHGSKTSTSLEFIKHTTPKYAIISVGRNNRYNHPSKEVLDILKSTKIYRTDKDGSVVFKIKNNKFNITTYKP
;
A
#
# COMPACT_ATOMS: atom_id res chain seq x y z
N MET A 1 25.65 12.08 16.09
CA MET A 1 24.51 11.40 15.42
C MET A 1 23.49 12.46 15.07
N LYS A 2 23.03 12.56 13.81
CA LYS A 2 21.93 13.45 13.47
C LYS A 2 20.68 12.91 14.17
N ASN A 3 19.89 13.76 14.79
CA ASN A 3 18.62 13.38 15.41
C ASN A 3 17.73 12.74 14.36
N ILE A 4 17.43 11.46 14.53
CA ILE A 4 16.44 10.76 13.72
C ILE A 4 15.09 11.16 14.29
N ASN A 5 14.37 12.01 13.59
CA ASN A 5 12.99 12.32 13.95
C ASN A 5 12.13 11.10 13.60
N TYR A 6 11.49 10.50 14.59
CA TYR A 6 10.53 9.44 14.37
C TYR A 6 9.30 9.99 13.62
N TYR A 7 8.86 9.27 12.59
CA TYR A 7 7.73 9.67 11.74
C TYR A 7 6.40 9.85 12.51
N GLN A 8 6.24 9.23 13.68
CA GLN A 8 5.04 9.30 14.52
C GLN A 8 4.58 10.74 14.86
N ASN A 9 5.48 11.68 14.80
CA ASN A 9 5.18 13.10 15.01
C ASN A 9 5.03 13.87 13.67
N ILE A 10 5.19 13.20 12.55
CA ILE A 10 5.16 13.80 11.21
C ILE A 10 3.90 13.31 10.52
N LYS A 11 2.94 14.23 10.30
CA LYS A 11 1.71 13.91 9.56
C LYS A 11 1.87 14.08 8.06
N GLU A 12 2.70 15.02 7.63
CA GLU A 12 2.98 15.27 6.23
C GLU A 12 4.42 15.77 6.01
N LEU A 13 4.95 15.50 4.83
CA LEU A 13 6.22 16.02 4.34
C LEU A 13 6.04 16.56 2.92
N ASP A 14 6.65 17.70 2.64
CA ASP A 14 6.78 18.21 1.28
C ASP A 14 7.86 17.42 0.53
N PHE A 15 7.54 16.95 -0.66
CA PHE A 15 8.46 16.25 -1.54
C PHE A 15 8.34 16.79 -2.98
N TYR A 16 9.24 17.67 -3.35
CA TYR A 16 9.16 18.47 -4.57
C TYR A 16 7.80 19.23 -4.67
N ASN A 17 7.01 18.94 -5.71
CA ASN A 17 5.68 19.53 -5.91
C ASN A 17 4.54 18.63 -5.35
N ASN A 18 4.87 17.66 -4.54
CA ASN A 18 3.92 16.70 -3.97
C ASN A 18 4.01 16.69 -2.44
N LYS A 19 3.00 16.13 -1.81
CA LYS A 19 3.02 15.85 -0.36
C LYS A 19 2.98 14.36 -0.09
N LEU A 20 3.70 13.95 0.94
CA LEU A 20 3.65 12.61 1.52
C LEU A 20 2.83 12.72 2.81
N TYR A 21 1.74 11.96 2.92
CA TYR A 21 0.89 11.92 4.11
C TYR A 21 1.13 10.62 4.85
N PHE A 22 1.47 10.72 6.13
CA PHE A 22 1.64 9.58 7.05
C PHE A 22 0.31 9.38 7.77
N LEU A 23 -0.39 8.31 7.44
CA LEU A 23 -1.78 8.11 7.88
C LEU A 23 -1.88 7.31 9.18
N ASN A 24 -0.91 6.44 9.48
CA ASN A 24 -0.89 5.61 10.66
C ASN A 24 -0.07 6.29 11.75
N ASN A 25 -0.74 6.95 12.69
CA ASN A 25 -0.12 7.68 13.79
C ASN A 25 -0.45 7.08 15.16
N GLU A 26 -1.19 5.97 15.19
CA GLU A 26 -1.53 5.23 16.40
C GLU A 26 -0.41 4.26 16.77
N LEU A 27 -0.37 3.86 18.04
CA LEU A 27 0.51 2.80 18.54
C LEU A 27 -0.30 1.55 18.81
N TYR A 28 0.18 0.43 18.30
CA TYR A 28 -0.43 -0.87 18.43
C TYR A 28 0.53 -1.82 19.17
N ASP A 29 -0.05 -2.78 19.88
CA ASP A 29 0.74 -3.85 20.54
C ASP A 29 1.41 -4.78 19.51
N ASN A 30 0.82 -4.94 18.34
CA ASN A 30 1.38 -5.69 17.23
C ASN A 30 2.38 -4.81 16.46
N GLU A 31 3.64 -5.23 16.38
CA GLU A 31 4.70 -4.48 15.70
C GLU A 31 4.40 -4.23 14.21
N ASN A 32 3.74 -5.15 13.52
CA ASN A 32 3.36 -4.96 12.12
C ASN A 32 2.37 -3.80 11.95
N ASP A 33 1.49 -3.59 12.92
CA ASP A 33 0.50 -2.53 12.89
C ASP A 33 1.10 -1.13 13.17
N ASN A 34 2.33 -1.09 13.67
CA ASN A 34 3.13 0.14 13.75
C ASN A 34 3.83 0.48 12.42
N SER A 35 3.44 -0.18 11.33
CA SER A 35 3.95 0.12 9.99
C SER A 35 3.63 1.54 9.56
N ILE A 36 4.55 2.13 8.81
CA ILE A 36 4.30 3.39 8.11
C ILE A 36 3.25 3.15 7.01
N VAL A 37 2.09 3.77 7.13
CA VAL A 37 1.12 3.88 6.06
C VAL A 37 1.28 5.22 5.37
N LEU A 38 1.64 5.19 4.10
CA LEU A 38 1.96 6.38 3.31
C LEU A 38 0.95 6.58 2.18
N CYS A 39 0.40 7.78 2.08
CA CYS A 39 -0.41 8.21 0.95
C CYS A 39 0.25 9.40 0.25
N THR A 40 0.18 9.42 -1.08
CA THR A 40 0.64 10.57 -1.88
C THR A 40 -0.15 10.69 -3.17
N SER A 41 -0.22 11.90 -3.71
CA SER A 41 -0.79 12.15 -5.03
C SER A 41 0.28 12.72 -5.95
N ILE A 42 0.51 12.07 -7.08
CA ILE A 42 1.48 12.49 -8.09
C ILE A 42 0.73 12.69 -9.41
N ASN A 43 0.72 13.92 -9.92
CA ASN A 43 -0.02 14.26 -11.14
C ASN A 43 -1.49 13.78 -11.11
N GLY A 44 -2.17 13.95 -9.97
CA GLY A 44 -3.58 13.55 -9.80
C GLY A 44 -3.81 12.04 -9.68
N LEU A 45 -2.76 11.24 -9.52
CA LEU A 45 -2.82 9.79 -9.31
C LEU A 45 -2.47 9.47 -7.86
N ASN A 46 -3.39 8.82 -7.13
CA ASN A 46 -3.25 8.53 -5.71
C ASN A 46 -2.55 7.20 -5.49
N PHE A 47 -1.54 7.21 -4.65
CA PHE A 47 -0.76 6.02 -4.24
C PHE A 47 -0.95 5.80 -2.75
N LEU A 48 -1.18 4.54 -2.37
CA LEU A 48 -1.29 4.12 -0.99
C LEU A 48 -0.36 2.94 -0.72
N PHE A 49 0.47 3.07 0.31
CA PHE A 49 1.44 2.05 0.73
C PHE A 49 1.11 1.63 2.16
N MET A 50 0.74 0.37 2.35
CA MET A 50 0.22 -0.13 3.62
C MET A 50 1.30 -0.67 4.59
N GLY A 51 2.56 -0.79 4.14
CA GLY A 51 3.56 -1.50 4.95
C GLY A 51 3.14 -2.94 5.22
N ASP A 52 3.22 -3.36 6.48
CA ASP A 52 2.74 -4.67 6.95
C ASP A 52 1.50 -4.54 7.85
N ALA A 53 0.79 -3.41 7.73
CA ALA A 53 -0.43 -3.10 8.47
C ALA A 53 -1.52 -4.16 8.27
N SER A 54 -2.21 -4.49 9.37
CA SER A 54 -3.32 -5.44 9.40
C SER A 54 -4.67 -4.79 9.10
N THR A 55 -5.73 -5.59 9.14
CA THR A 55 -7.12 -5.14 9.03
C THR A 55 -7.54 -4.17 10.14
N ASP A 56 -6.92 -4.22 11.32
CA ASP A 56 -7.21 -3.27 12.40
C ASP A 56 -6.77 -1.86 12.04
N VAL A 57 -5.58 -1.74 11.43
CA VAL A 57 -5.11 -0.46 10.88
C VAL A 57 -5.99 0.00 9.72
N GLU A 58 -6.41 -0.90 8.82
CA GLU A 58 -7.33 -0.57 7.73
C GLU A 58 -8.64 0.04 8.26
N ASN A 59 -9.23 -0.57 9.29
CA ASN A 59 -10.45 -0.07 9.93
C ASN A 59 -10.26 1.32 10.56
N ASN A 60 -9.13 1.53 11.23
CA ASN A 60 -8.78 2.85 11.78
C ASN A 60 -8.64 3.89 10.65
N LEU A 61 -7.95 3.55 9.56
CA LEU A 61 -7.80 4.44 8.41
C LEU A 61 -9.15 4.81 7.78
N LEU A 62 -10.06 3.84 7.61
CA LEU A 62 -11.40 4.09 7.05
C LEU A 62 -12.27 4.96 7.95
N SER A 63 -12.12 4.84 9.27
CA SER A 63 -12.87 5.67 10.23
C SER A 63 -12.33 7.10 10.33
N THR A 64 -11.03 7.28 10.04
CA THR A 64 -10.33 8.56 10.24
C THR A 64 -10.24 9.38 8.96
N TYR A 65 -10.08 8.74 7.81
CA TYR A 65 -9.79 9.40 6.53
C TYR A 65 -10.74 8.96 5.42
N ASN A 66 -11.08 9.88 4.54
CA ASN A 66 -11.80 9.56 3.31
C ASN A 66 -10.82 9.17 2.19
N ILE A 67 -10.36 7.91 2.21
CA ILE A 67 -9.38 7.37 1.26
C ILE A 67 -10.10 6.66 0.13
N GLN A 68 -10.24 7.33 -1.01
CA GLN A 68 -10.96 6.81 -2.18
C GLN A 68 -10.14 6.97 -3.45
N ASN A 69 -10.55 6.26 -4.52
CA ASN A 69 -9.99 6.41 -5.86
C ASN A 69 -8.45 6.19 -5.88
N ILE A 70 -7.99 5.13 -5.23
CA ILE A 70 -6.58 4.78 -5.20
C ILE A 70 -6.15 4.26 -6.57
N SER A 71 -5.22 4.97 -7.21
CA SER A 71 -4.66 4.56 -8.49
C SER A 71 -3.77 3.32 -8.36
N ALA A 72 -2.95 3.27 -7.32
CA ALA A 72 -2.10 2.11 -7.04
C ALA A 72 -1.98 1.88 -5.52
N LEU A 73 -2.28 0.65 -5.10
CA LEU A 73 -2.17 0.17 -3.74
C LEU A 73 -0.98 -0.79 -3.61
N LYS A 74 0.01 -0.48 -2.76
CA LYS A 74 0.94 -1.49 -2.24
C LYS A 74 0.19 -2.26 -1.15
N VAL A 75 -0.16 -3.48 -1.45
CA VAL A 75 -0.91 -4.39 -0.57
C VAL A 75 -0.17 -4.59 0.76
N GLY A 76 -0.92 -4.57 1.87
CA GLY A 76 -0.38 -4.78 3.20
C GLY A 76 0.20 -6.18 3.39
N HIS A 77 1.20 -6.29 4.24
CA HIS A 77 1.78 -7.52 4.77
C HIS A 77 1.97 -8.62 3.71
N HIS A 78 2.53 -8.24 2.55
CA HIS A 78 2.82 -9.14 1.43
C HIS A 78 1.60 -9.95 0.91
N GLY A 79 0.39 -9.50 1.23
CA GLY A 79 -0.85 -10.23 0.96
C GLY A 79 -1.17 -11.32 1.97
N SER A 80 -0.79 -11.12 3.24
CA SER A 80 -1.22 -11.97 4.36
C SER A 80 -2.74 -11.96 4.51
N LYS A 81 -3.31 -13.06 4.98
CA LYS A 81 -4.74 -13.13 5.34
C LYS A 81 -5.16 -12.17 6.47
N THR A 82 -4.19 -11.60 7.19
CA THR A 82 -4.43 -10.60 8.25
C THR A 82 -4.52 -9.18 7.73
N SER A 83 -4.42 -8.96 6.42
CA SER A 83 -4.48 -7.67 5.76
C SER A 83 -5.45 -7.70 4.57
N THR A 84 -5.75 -6.54 4.03
CA THR A 84 -6.50 -6.40 2.75
C THR A 84 -7.95 -6.91 2.88
N SER A 85 -8.71 -6.27 3.77
CA SER A 85 -10.12 -6.58 3.96
C SER A 85 -10.96 -6.22 2.74
N LEU A 86 -12.09 -6.94 2.53
CA LEU A 86 -13.02 -6.63 1.46
C LEU A 86 -13.60 -5.22 1.58
N GLU A 87 -13.85 -4.76 2.81
CA GLU A 87 -14.38 -3.43 3.08
C GLU A 87 -13.38 -2.35 2.66
N PHE A 88 -12.10 -2.53 3.04
CA PHE A 88 -11.03 -1.63 2.65
C PHE A 88 -10.89 -1.51 1.13
N ILE A 89 -10.92 -2.63 0.41
CA ILE A 89 -10.82 -2.63 -1.06
C ILE A 89 -12.05 -2.02 -1.73
N LYS A 90 -13.25 -2.26 -1.20
CA LYS A 90 -14.48 -1.63 -1.71
C LYS A 90 -14.48 -0.11 -1.51
N HIS A 91 -13.92 0.37 -0.42
CA HIS A 91 -13.86 1.80 -0.10
C HIS A 91 -12.78 2.51 -0.90
N THR A 92 -11.56 1.97 -0.92
CA THR A 92 -10.40 2.57 -1.59
C THR A 92 -10.41 2.41 -3.10
N THR A 93 -11.15 1.43 -3.62
CA THR A 93 -11.33 1.12 -5.06
C THR A 93 -10.03 1.18 -5.87
N PRO A 94 -8.99 0.41 -5.52
CA PRO A 94 -7.70 0.51 -6.17
C PRO A 94 -7.75 0.00 -7.61
N LYS A 95 -7.19 0.76 -8.55
CA LYS A 95 -7.09 0.34 -9.95
C LYS A 95 -6.01 -0.72 -10.14
N TYR A 96 -4.90 -0.58 -9.42
CA TYR A 96 -3.77 -1.51 -9.44
C TYR A 96 -3.44 -1.92 -8.00
N ALA A 97 -3.17 -3.20 -7.80
CA ALA A 97 -2.66 -3.75 -6.55
C ALA A 97 -1.26 -4.33 -6.77
N ILE A 98 -0.29 -3.89 -6.00
CA ILE A 98 1.08 -4.37 -6.06
C ILE A 98 1.35 -5.21 -4.80
N ILE A 99 1.68 -6.47 -4.99
CA ILE A 99 2.05 -7.39 -3.94
C ILE A 99 3.56 -7.62 -4.01
N SER A 100 4.29 -7.04 -3.06
CA SER A 100 5.72 -7.28 -2.88
C SER A 100 5.91 -8.58 -2.11
N VAL A 101 6.33 -9.64 -2.78
CA VAL A 101 6.46 -10.97 -2.19
C VAL A 101 7.60 -11.73 -2.85
N GLY A 102 8.34 -12.50 -2.07
CA GLY A 102 9.45 -13.31 -2.58
C GLY A 102 8.97 -14.61 -3.23
N ARG A 103 9.74 -15.11 -4.20
CA ARG A 103 9.57 -16.48 -4.68
C ARG A 103 9.82 -17.47 -3.55
N ASN A 104 9.06 -18.54 -3.51
CA ASN A 104 9.23 -19.61 -2.50
C ASN A 104 9.21 -19.09 -1.05
N ASN A 105 8.41 -18.03 -0.78
CA ASN A 105 8.30 -17.53 0.58
C ASN A 105 7.64 -18.58 1.51
N ARG A 106 8.20 -18.71 2.71
CA ARG A 106 7.76 -19.71 3.69
C ARG A 106 6.36 -19.49 4.25
N TYR A 107 5.78 -18.31 4.05
CA TYR A 107 4.47 -17.94 4.58
C TYR A 107 3.33 -18.21 3.60
N ASN A 108 3.63 -18.72 2.41
CA ASN A 108 2.66 -18.92 1.33
C ASN A 108 1.87 -17.65 0.94
N HIS A 109 2.51 -16.46 1.06
CA HIS A 109 1.91 -15.23 0.60
C HIS A 109 2.04 -15.07 -0.92
N PRO A 110 1.10 -14.36 -1.57
CA PRO A 110 -0.17 -13.87 -1.00
C PRO A 110 -1.16 -15.01 -0.75
N SER A 111 -1.99 -14.86 0.29
CA SER A 111 -3.04 -15.83 0.59
C SER A 111 -4.11 -15.86 -0.50
N LYS A 112 -4.81 -17.00 -0.60
CA LYS A 112 -5.90 -17.13 -1.57
C LYS A 112 -7.02 -16.15 -1.30
N GLU A 113 -7.34 -15.91 -0.04
CA GLU A 113 -8.37 -14.97 0.40
C GLU A 113 -8.11 -13.56 -0.11
N VAL A 114 -6.87 -13.07 0.03
CA VAL A 114 -6.48 -11.74 -0.47
C VAL A 114 -6.57 -11.67 -1.99
N LEU A 115 -6.16 -12.72 -2.70
CA LEU A 115 -6.29 -12.75 -4.16
C LEU A 115 -7.76 -12.74 -4.61
N ASP A 116 -8.64 -13.44 -3.90
CA ASP A 116 -10.08 -13.47 -4.17
C ASP A 116 -10.73 -12.09 -3.90
N ILE A 117 -10.31 -11.39 -2.86
CA ILE A 117 -10.75 -10.02 -2.57
C ILE A 117 -10.31 -9.05 -3.68
N LEU A 118 -9.09 -9.20 -4.19
CA LEU A 118 -8.52 -8.33 -5.21
C LEU A 118 -8.91 -8.69 -6.65
N LYS A 119 -9.80 -9.67 -6.88
CA LYS A 119 -10.14 -10.20 -8.22
C LYS A 119 -10.62 -9.16 -9.24
N SER A 120 -11.19 -8.05 -8.78
CA SER A 120 -11.63 -6.93 -9.63
C SER A 120 -10.55 -5.88 -9.88
N THR A 121 -9.39 -6.02 -9.22
CA THR A 121 -8.25 -5.11 -9.30
C THR A 121 -7.17 -5.73 -10.17
N LYS A 122 -6.47 -4.94 -10.97
CA LYS A 122 -5.32 -5.46 -11.72
C LYS A 122 -4.13 -5.67 -10.79
N ILE A 123 -3.75 -6.93 -10.57
CA ILE A 123 -2.70 -7.33 -9.64
C ILE A 123 -1.36 -7.46 -10.37
N TYR A 124 -0.30 -6.95 -9.74
CA TYR A 124 1.10 -7.22 -10.05
C TYR A 124 1.78 -7.83 -8.83
N ARG A 125 2.57 -8.88 -9.04
CA ARG A 125 3.26 -9.62 -7.97
C ARG A 125 4.75 -9.70 -8.27
N THR A 126 5.61 -9.32 -7.32
CA THR A 126 7.06 -9.32 -7.56
C THR A 126 7.64 -10.72 -7.75
N ASP A 127 7.03 -11.76 -7.19
CA ASP A 127 7.44 -13.16 -7.38
C ASP A 127 7.16 -13.69 -8.80
N LYS A 128 6.22 -13.08 -9.53
CA LYS A 128 5.82 -13.47 -10.89
C LYS A 128 6.26 -12.46 -11.95
N ASP A 129 6.07 -11.18 -11.65
CA ASP A 129 6.26 -10.08 -12.59
C ASP A 129 7.63 -9.40 -12.43
N GLY A 130 8.33 -9.68 -11.33
CA GLY A 130 9.59 -9.06 -10.97
C GLY A 130 9.43 -7.60 -10.54
N SER A 131 10.33 -6.74 -10.98
CA SER A 131 10.22 -5.32 -10.68
C SER A 131 9.05 -4.69 -11.44
N VAL A 132 8.22 -3.93 -10.71
CA VAL A 132 7.06 -3.22 -11.28
C VAL A 132 7.35 -1.73 -11.27
N VAL A 133 7.46 -1.13 -12.45
CA VAL A 133 7.82 0.28 -12.63
C VAL A 133 6.61 1.06 -13.16
N PHE A 134 6.17 2.06 -12.40
CA PHE A 134 5.15 3.01 -12.82
C PHE A 134 5.82 4.26 -13.36
N LYS A 135 5.66 4.52 -14.66
CA LYS A 135 6.06 5.80 -15.25
C LYS A 135 4.82 6.66 -15.43
N ILE A 136 4.82 7.83 -14.80
CA ILE A 136 3.70 8.77 -14.86
C ILE A 136 4.04 9.85 -15.88
N LYS A 137 3.17 10.00 -16.90
CA LYS A 137 3.24 11.08 -17.87
C LYS A 137 1.82 11.51 -18.25
N ASN A 138 1.55 12.81 -18.21
CA ASN A 138 0.25 13.38 -18.59
C ASN A 138 -0.93 12.69 -17.85
N ASN A 139 -0.82 12.52 -16.52
CA ASN A 139 -1.81 11.87 -15.65
C ASN A 139 -2.17 10.42 -16.04
N LYS A 140 -1.28 9.74 -16.76
CA LYS A 140 -1.44 8.34 -17.16
C LYS A 140 -0.27 7.51 -16.66
N PHE A 141 -0.56 6.25 -16.30
CA PHE A 141 0.46 5.25 -16.05
C PHE A 141 0.92 4.58 -17.34
N ASN A 142 2.22 4.41 -17.44
CA ASN A 142 2.82 3.36 -18.24
C ASN A 142 3.49 2.39 -17.26
N ILE A 143 2.99 1.14 -17.20
CA ILE A 143 3.47 0.12 -16.28
C ILE A 143 4.34 -0.85 -17.06
N THR A 144 5.58 -1.01 -16.61
CA THR A 144 6.54 -1.96 -17.17
C THR A 144 6.96 -2.92 -16.08
N THR A 145 7.05 -4.21 -16.41
CA THR A 145 7.56 -5.25 -15.52
C THR A 145 8.87 -5.80 -16.05
N TYR A 146 9.79 -6.10 -15.15
CA TYR A 146 11.07 -6.73 -15.47
C TYR A 146 11.14 -8.05 -14.71
N LYS A 147 10.86 -9.14 -15.41
CA LYS A 147 10.85 -10.48 -14.82
C LYS A 147 12.17 -10.76 -14.12
N PRO A 148 12.14 -11.44 -12.96
CA PRO A 148 13.34 -11.82 -12.22
C PRO A 148 14.09 -12.93 -12.90
#